data_13d62d1dc76090bb9962b047709deca1
#
_entry.id   13d62d1dc76090bb9962b047709deca1
#
_cell.length_a   1.000
_cell.length_b   1.000
_cell.length_c   1.000
_cell.angle_alpha   90.00
_cell.angle_beta   90.00
_cell.angle_gamma   90.00
#
_symmetry.space_group_name_H-M   'P 1'
#
loop_
_entity.id
_entity.type
_entity.pdbx_description
1 polymer ?
#
loop_
_entity_poly.entity_id
_entity_poly.type
_entity_poly.pdbx_seq_one_letter_code
_entity_poly.pdbx_strand_id
1 'polypeptide(L)'
;MQKSKIKTINEEKIRHHEKYSAGKVNAIGTISFLMGFTQSVIIYMMSSYFKMATGSENVGLFYFIAYLIVLFALLNFHKVVKIFGKSNAFYFSLLFKIITIAVIMIAPVSPWTAVLLVFYLIFSGLEWASLDVILESFSVDKRSGRIRGEHLTLINAGFLFGPLLATKLLGHFDFSGIFIFIFIVNSVILIITLASFRNINHRFEGSVTVRDLIGKVSQRRNILRIYYISFILEFFYAVMVVYSPIYLRDLGLSWDKIGIIFTLMLVPFVLVQYPMGFLADKKMGEKEALIVSIAIMGASSAAVYFISGTSVFVWAAVLFATRIGAALVEVLRDSYFYKRIDANDVDLIHFYRTAMPAGYIAASLLSIAMLFFFPLKGLFLLLAIFVFSSLIPAFFLVDNKCEK
;
A
#
# COMPACT_ATOMS: atom_id res chain seq x y z
N MET A 1 38.97 -15.48 -23.53
CA MET A 1 37.66 -14.97 -23.99
C MET A 1 36.59 -14.96 -22.89
N GLN A 2 36.44 -15.99 -22.05
CA GLN A 2 35.43 -16.06 -20.99
C GLN A 2 35.67 -15.08 -19.83
N LYS A 3 36.92 -14.84 -19.39
CA LYS A 3 37.26 -13.85 -18.35
C LYS A 3 37.00 -12.39 -18.77
N SER A 4 37.13 -12.07 -20.06
CA SER A 4 36.84 -10.74 -20.61
C SER A 4 35.32 -10.47 -20.60
N LYS A 5 34.51 -11.47 -21.00
CA LYS A 5 33.03 -11.34 -20.94
C LYS A 5 32.49 -11.17 -19.49
N ILE A 6 33.07 -11.91 -18.54
CA ILE A 6 32.68 -11.77 -17.12
C ILE A 6 33.07 -10.40 -16.56
N LYS A 7 34.21 -9.85 -16.98
CA LYS A 7 34.65 -8.51 -16.59
C LYS A 7 33.74 -7.43 -17.18
N THR A 8 33.36 -7.55 -18.44
CA THR A 8 32.45 -6.63 -19.12
C THR A 8 31.04 -6.69 -18.52
N ILE A 9 30.52 -7.88 -18.19
CA ILE A 9 29.23 -8.05 -17.52
C ILE A 9 29.24 -7.47 -16.10
N ASN A 10 30.36 -7.60 -15.38
CA ASN A 10 30.51 -6.97 -14.05
C ASN A 10 30.65 -5.43 -14.13
N GLU A 11 31.35 -4.93 -15.14
CA GLU A 11 31.48 -3.48 -15.37
C GLU A 11 30.17 -2.85 -15.85
N GLU A 12 29.34 -3.57 -16.65
CA GLU A 12 27.98 -3.14 -17.00
C GLU A 12 27.03 -3.18 -15.79
N LYS A 13 27.11 -4.20 -14.93
CA LYS A 13 26.35 -4.24 -13.67
C LYS A 13 26.70 -3.07 -12.73
N ILE A 14 27.93 -2.63 -12.69
CA ILE A 14 28.41 -1.50 -11.87
C ILE A 14 27.88 -0.15 -12.43
N ARG A 15 27.58 -0.04 -13.72
CA ARG A 15 27.06 1.19 -14.34
C ARG A 15 25.58 1.49 -14.02
N HIS A 16 24.81 0.54 -13.48
CA HIS A 16 23.39 0.70 -13.21
C HIS A 16 23.05 1.12 -11.76
N HIS A 17 24.03 1.08 -10.85
CA HIS A 17 23.82 1.52 -9.47
C HIS A 17 24.41 2.92 -9.25
N GLU A 18 23.59 3.83 -8.72
CA GLU A 18 24.13 5.10 -8.25
C GLU A 18 25.08 4.84 -7.07
N LYS A 19 26.18 5.63 -7.01
CA LYS A 19 27.09 5.58 -5.85
C LYS A 19 26.27 5.82 -4.58
N TYR A 20 26.40 4.90 -3.62
CA TYR A 20 25.78 5.04 -2.30
C TYR A 20 26.11 6.41 -1.72
N SER A 21 25.07 7.20 -1.42
CA SER A 21 25.17 8.49 -0.76
C SER A 21 24.28 8.46 0.47
N ALA A 22 24.86 8.50 1.66
CA ALA A 22 24.13 8.51 2.92
C ALA A 22 23.10 9.66 2.97
N GLY A 23 23.43 10.82 2.41
CA GLY A 23 22.52 11.97 2.34
C GLY A 23 21.28 11.70 1.49
N LYS A 24 21.42 11.02 0.34
CA LYS A 24 20.28 10.65 -0.51
C LYS A 24 19.42 9.58 0.13
N VAL A 25 20.01 8.58 0.79
CA VAL A 25 19.27 7.54 1.52
C VAL A 25 18.49 8.13 2.69
N ASN A 26 19.09 9.04 3.45
CA ASN A 26 18.39 9.78 4.52
C ASN A 26 17.24 10.63 3.97
N ALA A 27 17.43 11.29 2.83
CA ALA A 27 16.36 12.05 2.18
C ALA A 27 15.20 11.13 1.75
N ILE A 28 15.49 9.96 1.17
CA ILE A 28 14.48 8.96 0.83
C ILE A 28 13.73 8.51 2.11
N GLY A 29 14.43 8.25 3.20
CA GLY A 29 13.83 7.90 4.47
C GLY A 29 12.87 8.98 5.00
N THR A 30 13.31 10.26 4.96
CA THR A 30 12.46 11.39 5.37
C THR A 30 11.24 11.54 4.48
N ILE A 31 11.41 11.43 3.15
CA ILE A 31 10.29 11.44 2.19
C ILE A 31 9.33 10.29 2.48
N SER A 32 9.83 9.08 2.71
CA SER A 32 9.03 7.90 3.02
C SER A 32 8.17 8.09 4.26
N PHE A 33 8.75 8.62 5.34
CA PHE A 33 8.02 8.96 6.55
C PHE A 33 6.91 10.00 6.28
N LEU A 34 7.24 11.11 5.61
CA LEU A 34 6.29 12.18 5.30
C LEU A 34 5.19 11.70 4.35
N MET A 35 5.51 10.88 3.35
CA MET A 35 4.52 10.26 2.47
C MET A 35 3.60 9.32 3.24
N GLY A 36 4.14 8.45 4.10
CA GLY A 36 3.35 7.58 4.97
C GLY A 36 2.43 8.40 5.88
N PHE A 37 2.93 9.48 6.46
CA PHE A 37 2.16 10.34 7.34
C PHE A 37 1.02 11.05 6.61
N THR A 38 1.28 11.69 5.46
CA THR A 38 0.22 12.33 4.67
C THR A 38 -0.81 11.34 4.16
N GLN A 39 -0.36 10.16 3.73
CA GLN A 39 -1.27 9.11 3.26
C GLN A 39 -2.20 8.65 4.39
N SER A 40 -1.69 8.44 5.59
CA SER A 40 -2.50 7.97 6.72
C SER A 40 -3.48 9.02 7.23
N VAL A 41 -3.17 10.31 7.11
CA VAL A 41 -4.08 11.40 7.45
C VAL A 41 -5.32 11.40 6.54
N ILE A 42 -5.15 11.14 5.24
CA ILE A 42 -6.27 11.25 4.30
C ILE A 42 -6.98 9.92 4.02
N ILE A 43 -6.28 8.78 4.04
CA ILE A 43 -6.80 7.51 3.52
C ILE A 43 -8.10 7.05 4.21
N TYR A 44 -8.20 7.23 5.53
CA TYR A 44 -9.39 6.87 6.31
C TYR A 44 -10.50 7.92 6.26
N MET A 45 -10.19 9.14 5.83
CA MET A 45 -11.16 10.24 5.73
C MET A 45 -11.73 10.39 4.33
N MET A 46 -11.04 9.86 3.32
CA MET A 46 -11.36 10.02 1.90
C MET A 46 -12.73 9.47 1.54
N SER A 47 -13.09 8.29 2.04
CA SER A 47 -14.40 7.69 1.79
C SER A 47 -15.55 8.53 2.35
N SER A 48 -15.36 9.11 3.53
CA SER A 48 -16.33 10.04 4.13
C SER A 48 -16.45 11.34 3.34
N TYR A 49 -15.33 11.83 2.76
CA TYR A 49 -15.37 12.96 1.84
C TYR A 49 -16.14 12.64 0.56
N PHE A 50 -15.92 11.47 -0.05
CA PHE A 50 -16.70 11.03 -1.21
C PHE A 50 -18.20 10.95 -0.91
N LYS A 51 -18.57 10.36 0.24
CA LYS A 51 -19.96 10.30 0.70
C LYS A 51 -20.55 11.71 0.87
N MET A 52 -19.82 12.65 1.48
CA MET A 52 -20.26 14.03 1.66
C MET A 52 -20.41 14.77 0.33
N ALA A 53 -19.46 14.61 -0.59
CA ALA A 53 -19.42 15.32 -1.87
C ALA A 53 -20.50 14.85 -2.86
N THR A 54 -20.95 13.61 -2.75
CA THR A 54 -21.86 12.98 -3.71
C THR A 54 -23.22 12.58 -3.12
N GLY A 55 -23.36 12.57 -1.79
CA GLY A 55 -24.54 12.06 -1.11
C GLY A 55 -24.75 10.55 -1.18
N SER A 56 -23.81 9.80 -1.76
CA SER A 56 -23.90 8.34 -1.95
C SER A 56 -23.02 7.59 -0.96
N GLU A 57 -23.55 6.51 -0.38
CA GLU A 57 -22.75 5.55 0.41
C GLU A 57 -21.88 4.66 -0.47
N ASN A 58 -22.27 4.50 -1.74
CA ASN A 58 -21.55 3.66 -2.68
C ASN A 58 -20.35 4.42 -3.29
N VAL A 59 -19.32 4.62 -2.47
CA VAL A 59 -18.09 5.33 -2.87
C VAL A 59 -17.12 4.44 -3.67
N GLY A 60 -17.41 3.15 -3.82
CA GLY A 60 -16.55 2.17 -4.49
C GLY A 60 -16.19 2.55 -5.93
N LEU A 61 -17.11 3.23 -6.66
CA LEU A 61 -16.85 3.66 -8.05
C LEU A 61 -15.62 4.56 -8.17
N PHE A 62 -15.41 5.48 -7.23
CA PHE A 62 -14.26 6.39 -7.25
C PHE A 62 -12.94 5.64 -7.08
N TYR A 63 -12.91 4.68 -6.16
CA TYR A 63 -11.73 3.81 -5.96
C TYR A 63 -11.52 2.88 -7.15
N PHE A 64 -12.59 2.30 -7.72
CA PHE A 64 -12.50 1.47 -8.91
C PHE A 64 -11.84 2.21 -10.07
N ILE A 65 -12.33 3.42 -10.41
CA ILE A 65 -11.78 4.23 -11.52
C ILE A 65 -10.32 4.60 -11.22
N ALA A 66 -10.03 5.07 -10.00
CA ALA A 66 -8.68 5.46 -9.62
C ALA A 66 -7.69 4.31 -9.77
N TYR A 67 -7.98 3.17 -9.16
CA TYR A 67 -7.06 2.02 -9.17
C TYR A 67 -7.00 1.31 -10.52
N LEU A 68 -8.05 1.38 -11.36
CA LEU A 68 -8.00 0.91 -12.74
C LEU A 68 -6.97 1.70 -13.55
N ILE A 69 -6.99 3.04 -13.41
CA ILE A 69 -6.01 3.91 -14.07
C ILE A 69 -4.61 3.68 -13.50
N VAL A 70 -4.48 3.54 -12.18
CA VAL A 70 -3.20 3.22 -11.52
C VAL A 70 -2.64 1.89 -12.02
N LEU A 71 -3.47 0.84 -12.11
CA LEU A 71 -3.04 -0.47 -12.62
C LEU A 71 -2.52 -0.36 -14.06
N PHE A 72 -3.26 0.32 -14.93
CA PHE A 72 -2.83 0.54 -16.31
C PHE A 72 -1.53 1.35 -16.39
N ALA A 73 -1.40 2.38 -15.55
CA ALA A 73 -0.18 3.19 -15.48
C ALA A 73 1.01 2.38 -14.97
N LEU A 74 0.83 1.52 -13.96
CA LEU A 74 1.89 0.65 -13.42
C LEU A 74 2.36 -0.39 -14.45
N LEU A 75 1.45 -1.01 -15.19
CA LEU A 75 1.80 -1.95 -16.26
C LEU A 75 2.61 -1.29 -17.39
N ASN A 76 2.44 0.02 -17.59
CA ASN A 76 3.17 0.81 -18.57
C ASN A 76 4.26 1.73 -17.94
N PHE A 77 4.53 1.58 -16.64
CA PHE A 77 5.38 2.51 -15.90
C PHE A 77 6.82 2.58 -16.44
N HIS A 78 7.32 1.47 -16.99
CA HIS A 78 8.60 1.42 -17.68
C HIS A 78 8.69 2.42 -18.84
N LYS A 79 7.58 2.66 -19.57
CA LYS A 79 7.53 3.65 -20.66
C LYS A 79 7.59 5.08 -20.11
N VAL A 80 6.88 5.33 -18.99
CA VAL A 80 6.90 6.63 -18.30
C VAL A 80 8.33 6.95 -17.83
N VAL A 81 8.99 6.01 -17.15
CA VAL A 81 10.36 6.17 -16.68
C VAL A 81 11.35 6.29 -17.83
N LYS A 82 11.14 5.60 -18.96
CA LYS A 82 11.98 5.71 -20.15
C LYS A 82 11.91 7.09 -20.79
N ILE A 83 10.73 7.72 -20.81
CA ILE A 83 10.51 9.03 -21.45
C ILE A 83 10.96 10.16 -20.50
N PHE A 84 10.50 10.16 -19.27
CA PHE A 84 10.68 11.26 -18.32
C PHE A 84 11.90 11.09 -17.40
N GLY A 85 12.36 9.87 -17.17
CA GLY A 85 13.33 9.54 -16.13
C GLY A 85 12.67 9.30 -14.76
N LYS A 86 13.39 8.64 -13.86
CA LYS A 86 12.87 8.22 -12.54
C LYS A 86 12.49 9.42 -11.66
N SER A 87 13.38 10.40 -11.54
CA SER A 87 13.15 11.60 -10.73
C SER A 87 12.03 12.46 -11.27
N ASN A 88 11.98 12.68 -12.58
CA ASN A 88 10.93 13.51 -13.17
C ASN A 88 9.55 12.84 -13.05
N ALA A 89 9.45 11.49 -13.15
CA ALA A 89 8.20 10.78 -12.91
C ALA A 89 7.70 11.04 -11.48
N PHE A 90 8.58 11.04 -10.48
CA PHE A 90 8.25 11.38 -9.11
C PHE A 90 7.83 12.87 -8.97
N TYR A 91 8.62 13.80 -9.54
CA TYR A 91 8.32 15.23 -9.52
C TYR A 91 6.94 15.56 -10.09
N PHE A 92 6.65 15.05 -11.30
CA PHE A 92 5.36 15.32 -11.95
C PHE A 92 4.21 14.74 -11.14
N SER A 93 4.33 13.52 -10.65
CA SER A 93 3.28 12.89 -9.81
C SER A 93 3.01 13.71 -8.56
N LEU A 94 4.06 14.13 -7.85
CA LEU A 94 3.95 14.95 -6.64
C LEU A 94 3.41 16.36 -6.95
N LEU A 95 3.88 17.01 -8.01
CA LEU A 95 3.43 18.35 -8.41
C LEU A 95 1.94 18.34 -8.77
N PHE A 96 1.49 17.40 -9.61
CA PHE A 96 0.08 17.30 -9.97
C PHE A 96 -0.78 16.93 -8.76
N LYS A 97 -0.29 16.10 -7.85
CA LYS A 97 -0.97 15.82 -6.57
C LYS A 97 -1.16 17.09 -5.74
N ILE A 98 -0.11 17.92 -5.61
CA ILE A 98 -0.17 19.22 -4.89
C ILE A 98 -1.16 20.17 -5.56
N ILE A 99 -1.12 20.30 -6.89
CA ILE A 99 -2.07 21.13 -7.64
C ILE A 99 -3.51 20.65 -7.38
N THR A 100 -3.75 19.35 -7.43
CA THR A 100 -5.07 18.77 -7.17
C THR A 100 -5.56 19.11 -5.76
N ILE A 101 -4.70 18.99 -4.75
CA ILE A 101 -5.03 19.38 -3.37
C ILE A 101 -5.35 20.88 -3.28
N ALA A 102 -4.53 21.74 -3.90
CA ALA A 102 -4.73 23.19 -3.90
C ALA A 102 -6.08 23.58 -4.51
N VAL A 103 -6.50 22.91 -5.60
CA VAL A 103 -7.81 23.16 -6.21
C VAL A 103 -8.94 22.68 -5.30
N ILE A 104 -8.82 21.52 -4.64
CA ILE A 104 -9.82 21.03 -3.68
C ILE A 104 -9.98 22.00 -2.50
N MET A 105 -8.88 22.61 -2.03
CA MET A 105 -8.94 23.56 -0.89
C MET A 105 -9.78 24.82 -1.16
N ILE A 106 -9.81 25.28 -2.40
CA ILE A 106 -10.53 26.50 -2.78
C ILE A 106 -11.92 26.23 -3.37
N ALA A 107 -12.18 25.00 -3.81
CA ALA A 107 -13.43 24.62 -4.43
C ALA A 107 -14.50 24.26 -3.36
N PRO A 108 -15.78 24.61 -3.58
CA PRO A 108 -16.86 24.15 -2.71
C PRO A 108 -17.00 22.62 -2.83
N VAL A 109 -17.39 21.97 -1.73
CA VAL A 109 -17.66 20.52 -1.70
C VAL A 109 -18.76 20.19 -2.71
N SER A 110 -18.44 19.34 -3.67
CA SER A 110 -19.32 19.01 -4.79
C SER A 110 -18.85 17.72 -5.47
N PRO A 111 -19.65 17.12 -6.36
CA PRO A 111 -19.22 15.97 -7.15
C PRO A 111 -17.91 16.21 -7.94
N TRP A 112 -17.62 17.46 -8.33
CA TRP A 112 -16.36 17.81 -8.99
C TRP A 112 -15.14 17.65 -8.08
N THR A 113 -15.28 17.99 -6.80
CA THR A 113 -14.17 17.78 -5.85
C THR A 113 -13.94 16.28 -5.57
N ALA A 114 -14.98 15.44 -5.70
CA ALA A 114 -14.81 13.99 -5.70
C ALA A 114 -13.98 13.51 -6.90
N VAL A 115 -14.22 14.05 -8.10
CA VAL A 115 -13.38 13.74 -9.28
C VAL A 115 -11.93 14.18 -9.07
N LEU A 116 -11.70 15.35 -8.50
CA LEU A 116 -10.35 15.81 -8.16
C LEU A 116 -9.67 14.86 -7.15
N LEU A 117 -10.42 14.32 -6.20
CA LEU A 117 -9.88 13.35 -5.24
C LEU A 117 -9.51 12.00 -5.91
N VAL A 118 -10.20 11.61 -6.99
CA VAL A 118 -9.77 10.48 -7.85
C VAL A 118 -8.41 10.77 -8.48
N PHE A 119 -8.19 11.99 -9.01
CA PHE A 119 -6.88 12.39 -9.53
C PHE A 119 -5.78 12.37 -8.45
N TYR A 120 -6.12 12.80 -7.23
CA TYR A 120 -5.22 12.68 -6.08
C TYR A 120 -4.77 11.22 -5.86
N LEU A 121 -5.70 10.26 -5.87
CA LEU A 121 -5.40 8.82 -5.73
C LEU A 121 -4.48 8.32 -6.84
N ILE A 122 -4.75 8.72 -8.09
CA ILE A 122 -3.93 8.32 -9.25
C ILE A 122 -2.50 8.84 -9.09
N PHE A 123 -2.33 10.14 -8.82
CA PHE A 123 -1.01 10.72 -8.67
C PHE A 123 -0.27 10.20 -7.44
N SER A 124 -0.99 9.91 -6.34
CA SER A 124 -0.42 9.25 -5.17
C SER A 124 0.10 7.84 -5.52
N GLY A 125 -0.65 7.05 -6.26
CA GLY A 125 -0.20 5.73 -6.73
C GLY A 125 1.05 5.79 -7.61
N LEU A 126 1.14 6.77 -8.52
CA LEU A 126 2.30 7.00 -9.37
C LEU A 126 3.51 7.49 -8.57
N GLU A 127 3.29 8.33 -7.57
CA GLU A 127 4.32 8.82 -6.66
C GLU A 127 4.97 7.65 -5.89
N TRP A 128 4.16 6.75 -5.30
CA TRP A 128 4.65 5.55 -4.62
C TRP A 128 5.47 4.67 -5.55
N ALA A 129 4.96 4.40 -6.75
CA ALA A 129 5.68 3.59 -7.74
C ALA A 129 7.02 4.23 -8.16
N SER A 130 7.03 5.56 -8.30
CA SER A 130 8.25 6.31 -8.65
C SER A 130 9.29 6.26 -7.54
N LEU A 131 8.85 6.40 -6.27
CA LEU A 131 9.75 6.32 -5.11
C LEU A 131 10.38 4.94 -4.98
N ASP A 132 9.61 3.89 -5.22
CA ASP A 132 10.11 2.52 -5.22
C ASP A 132 11.22 2.30 -6.25
N VAL A 133 11.06 2.85 -7.47
CA VAL A 133 12.07 2.75 -8.54
C VAL A 133 13.31 3.57 -8.20
N ILE A 134 13.15 4.71 -7.52
CA ILE A 134 14.27 5.51 -7.02
C ILE A 134 15.02 4.74 -5.93
N LEU A 135 14.29 4.17 -4.95
CA LEU A 135 14.86 3.38 -3.86
C LEU A 135 15.70 2.20 -4.38
N GLU A 136 15.19 1.51 -5.41
CA GLU A 136 15.89 0.39 -6.03
C GLU A 136 17.23 0.80 -6.66
N SER A 137 17.33 2.05 -7.16
CA SER A 137 18.58 2.56 -7.73
C SER A 137 19.72 2.66 -6.70
N PHE A 138 19.40 2.76 -5.42
CA PHE A 138 20.35 2.81 -4.31
C PHE A 138 20.55 1.49 -3.60
N SER A 139 19.77 0.46 -3.95
CA SER A 139 19.83 -0.88 -3.36
C SER A 139 20.96 -1.68 -4.00
N VAL A 140 22.14 -1.68 -3.41
CA VAL A 140 23.25 -2.59 -3.76
C VAL A 140 22.97 -3.94 -3.11
N ASP A 141 23.17 -5.07 -3.82
CA ASP A 141 22.80 -6.44 -3.44
C ASP A 141 23.06 -6.83 -1.96
N LYS A 142 24.15 -6.32 -1.36
CA LYS A 142 24.52 -6.59 0.04
C LYS A 142 23.77 -5.74 1.10
N ARG A 143 23.07 -4.67 0.72
CA ARG A 143 22.38 -3.74 1.63
C ARG A 143 20.93 -3.50 1.27
N SER A 144 20.45 -4.13 0.23
CA SER A 144 19.10 -3.95 -0.31
C SER A 144 18.02 -4.24 0.74
N GLY A 145 18.12 -5.35 1.46
CA GLY A 145 17.17 -5.71 2.50
C GLY A 145 17.12 -4.69 3.65
N ARG A 146 18.27 -4.17 4.09
CA ARG A 146 18.33 -3.16 5.14
C ARG A 146 17.70 -1.84 4.71
N ILE A 147 18.02 -1.34 3.53
CA ILE A 147 17.47 -0.08 2.99
C ILE A 147 15.95 -0.18 2.82
N ARG A 148 15.46 -1.31 2.31
CA ARG A 148 14.01 -1.58 2.19
C ARG A 148 13.32 -1.70 3.56
N GLY A 149 13.95 -2.36 4.52
CA GLY A 149 13.44 -2.47 5.89
C GLY A 149 13.35 -1.10 6.58
N GLU A 150 14.37 -0.27 6.46
CA GLU A 150 14.37 1.11 6.97
C GLU A 150 13.26 1.95 6.32
N HIS A 151 13.10 1.85 5.00
CA HIS A 151 12.06 2.52 4.24
C HIS A 151 10.65 2.13 4.73
N LEU A 152 10.35 0.84 4.84
CA LEU A 152 9.06 0.35 5.31
C LEU A 152 8.78 0.75 6.77
N THR A 153 9.79 0.68 7.63
CA THR A 153 9.68 1.11 9.03
C THR A 153 9.32 2.59 9.13
N LEU A 154 9.95 3.44 8.32
CA LEU A 154 9.67 4.88 8.32
C LEU A 154 8.27 5.21 7.77
N ILE A 155 7.82 4.50 6.72
CA ILE A 155 6.44 4.60 6.22
C ILE A 155 5.46 4.25 7.35
N ASN A 156 5.62 3.09 7.98
CA ASN A 156 4.72 2.60 9.02
C ASN A 156 4.73 3.50 10.26
N ALA A 157 5.89 4.07 10.62
CA ALA A 157 5.97 5.07 11.68
C ALA A 157 5.15 6.34 11.33
N GLY A 158 5.19 6.79 10.08
CA GLY A 158 4.33 7.86 9.59
C GLY A 158 2.85 7.52 9.67
N PHE A 159 2.48 6.31 9.27
CA PHE A 159 1.09 5.85 9.31
C PHE A 159 0.47 5.85 10.71
N LEU A 160 1.25 5.55 11.75
CA LEU A 160 0.75 5.40 13.12
C LEU A 160 0.08 6.68 13.65
N PHE A 161 0.63 7.85 13.32
CA PHE A 161 0.15 9.13 13.86
C PHE A 161 -0.99 9.76 13.04
N GLY A 162 -1.19 9.29 11.82
CA GLY A 162 -2.14 9.90 10.88
C GLY A 162 -3.59 9.93 11.33
N PRO A 163 -4.19 8.82 11.76
CA PRO A 163 -5.62 8.80 12.11
C PRO A 163 -5.99 9.74 13.25
N LEU A 164 -5.15 9.81 14.29
CA LEU A 164 -5.39 10.72 15.42
C LEU A 164 -5.32 12.20 15.00
N LEU A 165 -4.33 12.53 14.17
CA LEU A 165 -4.22 13.90 13.64
C LEU A 165 -5.37 14.21 12.69
N ALA A 166 -5.71 13.30 11.79
CA ALA A 166 -6.80 13.47 10.82
C ALA A 166 -8.13 13.79 11.51
N THR A 167 -8.47 13.04 12.54
CA THR A 167 -9.74 13.23 13.25
C THR A 167 -9.77 14.50 14.10
N LYS A 168 -8.63 14.92 14.66
CA LYS A 168 -8.53 16.23 15.33
C LYS A 168 -8.68 17.39 14.33
N LEU A 169 -8.00 17.31 13.19
CA LEU A 169 -8.14 18.32 12.13
C LEU A 169 -9.59 18.40 11.64
N LEU A 170 -10.21 17.25 11.41
CA LEU A 170 -11.60 17.18 10.96
C LEU A 170 -12.58 17.73 12.02
N GLY A 171 -12.32 17.50 13.31
CA GLY A 171 -13.16 18.00 14.39
C GLY A 171 -13.10 19.52 14.61
N HIS A 172 -11.99 20.18 14.26
CA HIS A 172 -11.79 21.62 14.47
C HIS A 172 -11.88 22.46 13.19
N PHE A 173 -11.51 21.90 12.05
CA PHE A 173 -11.35 22.61 10.78
C PHE A 173 -12.03 21.92 9.60
N ASP A 174 -12.86 20.91 9.84
CA ASP A 174 -13.47 20.09 8.81
C ASP A 174 -12.44 19.48 7.83
N PHE A 175 -12.88 19.06 6.65
CA PHE A 175 -11.99 18.54 5.61
C PHE A 175 -10.97 19.57 5.12
N SER A 176 -11.25 20.87 5.24
CA SER A 176 -10.31 21.93 4.87
C SER A 176 -9.00 21.83 5.66
N GLY A 177 -9.06 21.54 6.96
CA GLY A 177 -7.87 21.34 7.79
C GLY A 177 -7.01 20.17 7.30
N ILE A 178 -7.63 19.07 6.87
CA ILE A 178 -6.92 17.92 6.29
C ILE A 178 -6.21 18.32 5.00
N PHE A 179 -6.90 18.99 4.08
CA PHE A 179 -6.31 19.39 2.79
C PHE A 179 -5.19 20.41 2.96
N ILE A 180 -5.34 21.40 3.86
CA ILE A 180 -4.27 22.35 4.19
C ILE A 180 -3.04 21.61 4.72
N PHE A 181 -3.23 20.70 5.67
CA PHE A 181 -2.14 19.93 6.26
C PHE A 181 -1.38 19.12 5.21
N ILE A 182 -2.10 18.31 4.41
CA ILE A 182 -1.45 17.49 3.38
C ILE A 182 -0.82 18.34 2.28
N PHE A 183 -1.39 19.53 1.95
CA PHE A 183 -0.77 20.49 1.03
C PHE A 183 0.59 20.96 1.54
N ILE A 184 0.67 21.40 2.79
CA ILE A 184 1.90 21.87 3.40
C ILE A 184 2.96 20.77 3.41
N VAL A 185 2.61 19.56 3.89
CA VAL A 185 3.58 18.46 3.99
C VAL A 185 4.04 17.99 2.61
N ASN A 186 3.13 17.87 1.62
CA ASN A 186 3.55 17.52 0.24
C ASN A 186 4.42 18.60 -0.39
N SER A 187 4.22 19.88 -0.06
CA SER A 187 5.09 20.97 -0.49
C SER A 187 6.51 20.86 0.13
N VAL A 188 6.59 20.45 1.40
CA VAL A 188 7.88 20.13 2.05
C VAL A 188 8.55 18.94 1.36
N ILE A 189 7.80 17.86 1.04
CA ILE A 189 8.31 16.71 0.27
C ILE A 189 8.89 17.20 -1.07
N LEU A 190 8.19 18.10 -1.77
CA LEU A 190 8.65 18.64 -3.05
C LEU A 190 9.99 19.39 -2.89
N ILE A 191 10.13 20.24 -1.88
CA ILE A 191 11.37 20.97 -1.59
C ILE A 191 12.52 20.00 -1.32
N ILE A 192 12.32 19.00 -0.44
CA ILE A 192 13.33 17.98 -0.13
C ILE A 192 13.73 17.21 -1.40
N THR A 193 12.75 16.87 -2.22
CA THR A 193 12.97 16.12 -3.45
C THR A 193 13.78 16.92 -4.45
N LEU A 194 13.43 18.20 -4.67
CA LEU A 194 14.18 19.12 -5.56
C LEU A 194 15.64 19.30 -5.13
N ALA A 195 15.89 19.31 -3.81
CA ALA A 195 17.24 19.40 -3.27
C ALA A 195 18.04 18.10 -3.41
N SER A 196 17.38 16.92 -3.26
CA SER A 196 18.08 15.64 -3.06
C SER A 196 18.13 14.76 -4.30
N PHE A 197 17.14 14.85 -5.22
CA PHE A 197 17.00 13.93 -6.36
C PHE A 197 17.49 14.54 -7.69
N ARG A 198 18.15 15.66 -7.64
CA ARG A 198 18.75 16.29 -8.82
C ARG A 198 19.75 15.31 -9.46
N ASN A 199 19.54 14.93 -10.74
CA ASN A 199 20.39 14.03 -11.55
C ASN A 199 20.29 12.51 -11.29
N ILE A 200 19.17 11.98 -10.76
CA ILE A 200 18.91 10.54 -10.75
C ILE A 200 18.19 10.16 -12.06
N ASN A 201 18.92 10.08 -13.17
CA ASN A 201 18.34 9.90 -14.50
C ASN A 201 18.82 8.63 -15.22
N HIS A 202 18.99 7.51 -14.52
CA HIS A 202 19.27 6.26 -15.22
C HIS A 202 18.00 5.76 -15.95
N ARG A 203 18.11 5.58 -17.26
CA ARG A 203 17.03 5.04 -18.10
C ARG A 203 16.97 3.54 -17.90
N PHE A 204 15.75 3.02 -17.81
CA PHE A 204 15.51 1.58 -17.73
C PHE A 204 15.80 0.94 -19.11
N GLU A 205 16.68 -0.05 -19.15
CA GLU A 205 16.87 -0.93 -20.31
C GLU A 205 16.25 -2.29 -19.97
N GLY A 206 15.06 -2.52 -20.44
CA GLY A 206 14.37 -3.81 -20.31
C GLY A 206 12.86 -3.64 -20.41
N SER A 207 12.25 -4.19 -21.44
CA SER A 207 10.80 -4.30 -21.57
C SER A 207 10.44 -5.79 -21.61
N VAL A 208 9.92 -6.31 -20.49
CA VAL A 208 9.26 -7.61 -20.52
C VAL A 208 7.83 -7.39 -20.95
N THR A 209 7.39 -8.12 -21.97
CA THR A 209 6.01 -8.05 -22.42
C THR A 209 5.09 -8.67 -21.37
N VAL A 210 3.91 -8.08 -21.14
CA VAL A 210 2.91 -8.63 -20.20
C VAL A 210 2.61 -10.10 -20.47
N ARG A 211 2.64 -10.52 -21.74
CA ARG A 211 2.45 -11.93 -22.15
C ARG A 211 3.56 -12.83 -21.62
N ASP A 212 4.82 -12.41 -21.72
CA ASP A 212 5.97 -13.19 -21.26
C ASP A 212 5.97 -13.30 -19.73
N LEU A 213 5.55 -12.23 -19.06
CA LEU A 213 5.36 -12.19 -17.63
C LEU A 213 4.30 -13.18 -17.15
N ILE A 214 3.13 -13.21 -17.80
CA ILE A 214 2.08 -14.19 -17.51
C ILE A 214 2.60 -15.62 -17.74
N GLY A 215 3.35 -15.85 -18.81
CA GLY A 215 3.98 -17.15 -19.10
C GLY A 215 4.93 -17.60 -17.98
N LYS A 216 5.81 -16.72 -17.51
CA LYS A 216 6.74 -17.00 -16.40
C LYS A 216 6.02 -17.31 -15.10
N VAL A 217 4.98 -16.53 -14.78
CA VAL A 217 4.21 -16.66 -13.53
C VAL A 217 3.39 -17.94 -13.52
N SER A 218 2.76 -18.31 -14.66
CA SER A 218 1.92 -19.52 -14.76
C SER A 218 2.69 -20.80 -14.51
N GLN A 219 3.99 -20.84 -14.80
CA GLN A 219 4.88 -21.97 -14.55
C GLN A 219 5.30 -22.08 -13.07
N ARG A 220 5.22 -20.99 -12.30
CA ARG A 220 5.66 -20.93 -10.89
C ARG A 220 4.48 -20.96 -9.93
N ARG A 221 3.88 -22.12 -9.72
CA ARG A 221 2.65 -22.31 -8.91
C ARG A 221 2.70 -21.64 -7.52
N ASN A 222 3.85 -21.65 -6.84
CA ASN A 222 3.98 -21.01 -5.53
C ASN A 222 3.96 -19.47 -5.63
N ILE A 223 4.44 -18.89 -6.72
CA ILE A 223 4.33 -17.45 -6.99
C ILE A 223 2.86 -17.06 -7.20
N LEU A 224 2.09 -17.84 -7.95
CA LEU A 224 0.65 -17.62 -8.09
C LEU A 224 -0.11 -17.74 -6.76
N ARG A 225 0.23 -18.73 -5.93
CA ARG A 225 -0.40 -18.91 -4.62
C ARG A 225 -0.15 -17.72 -3.69
N ILE A 226 1.11 -17.28 -3.59
CA ILE A 226 1.45 -16.13 -2.75
C ILE A 226 0.90 -14.81 -3.33
N TYR A 227 0.80 -14.69 -4.64
CA TYR A 227 0.13 -13.57 -5.30
C TYR A 227 -1.35 -13.50 -4.92
N TYR A 228 -2.06 -14.66 -4.91
CA TYR A 228 -3.46 -14.69 -4.49
C TYR A 228 -3.62 -14.27 -3.02
N ILE A 229 -2.75 -14.74 -2.12
CA ILE A 229 -2.74 -14.32 -0.71
C ILE A 229 -2.52 -12.80 -0.62
N SER A 230 -1.59 -12.26 -1.41
CA SER A 230 -1.33 -10.83 -1.50
C SER A 230 -2.55 -10.05 -2.00
N PHE A 231 -3.17 -10.53 -3.07
CA PHE A 231 -4.39 -9.97 -3.62
C PHE A 231 -5.52 -9.90 -2.58
N ILE A 232 -5.73 -10.99 -1.81
CA ILE A 232 -6.75 -11.02 -0.75
C ILE A 232 -6.40 -10.07 0.40
N LEU A 233 -5.13 -9.92 0.77
CA LEU A 233 -4.74 -8.93 1.78
C LEU A 233 -5.03 -7.49 1.30
N GLU A 234 -4.73 -7.17 0.05
CA GLU A 234 -5.02 -5.84 -0.51
C GLU A 234 -6.54 -5.61 -0.67
N PHE A 235 -7.28 -6.65 -1.02
CA PHE A 235 -8.75 -6.65 -1.00
C PHE A 235 -9.29 -6.36 0.42
N PHE A 236 -8.71 -7.00 1.44
CA PHE A 236 -9.04 -6.73 2.85
C PHE A 236 -8.75 -5.27 3.21
N TYR A 237 -7.58 -4.74 2.86
CA TYR A 237 -7.25 -3.34 3.11
C TYR A 237 -8.25 -2.40 2.43
N ALA A 238 -8.60 -2.65 1.18
CA ALA A 238 -9.54 -1.83 0.45
C ALA A 238 -10.91 -1.75 1.14
N VAL A 239 -11.50 -2.90 1.52
CA VAL A 239 -12.78 -2.92 2.22
C VAL A 239 -12.69 -2.23 3.58
N MET A 240 -11.66 -2.56 4.38
CA MET A 240 -11.52 -2.02 5.73
C MET A 240 -11.21 -0.53 5.76
N VAL A 241 -10.39 -0.05 4.83
CA VAL A 241 -10.01 1.37 4.77
C VAL A 241 -11.16 2.23 4.25
N VAL A 242 -11.87 1.74 3.22
CA VAL A 242 -12.94 2.51 2.58
C VAL A 242 -14.20 2.53 3.43
N TYR A 243 -14.61 1.38 3.97
CA TYR A 243 -15.95 1.25 4.55
C TYR A 243 -15.98 1.27 6.08
N SER A 244 -14.88 1.01 6.80
CA SER A 244 -14.88 1.10 8.26
C SER A 244 -15.17 2.52 8.78
N PRO A 245 -14.61 3.61 8.21
CA PRO A 245 -14.93 4.96 8.66
C PRO A 245 -16.40 5.31 8.46
N ILE A 246 -16.96 4.94 7.30
CA ILE A 246 -18.38 5.17 7.00
C ILE A 246 -19.25 4.42 8.01
N TYR A 247 -18.98 3.14 8.21
CA TYR A 247 -19.76 2.29 9.11
C TYR A 247 -19.74 2.80 10.56
N LEU A 248 -18.56 3.16 11.08
CA LEU A 248 -18.44 3.68 12.44
C LEU A 248 -19.16 5.03 12.61
N ARG A 249 -19.14 5.88 11.58
CA ARG A 249 -19.91 7.14 11.57
C ARG A 249 -21.40 6.89 11.54
N ASP A 250 -21.87 5.95 10.74
CA ASP A 250 -23.29 5.58 10.65
C ASP A 250 -23.83 4.98 11.96
N LEU A 251 -22.96 4.32 12.74
CA LEU A 251 -23.27 3.88 14.10
C LEU A 251 -23.33 5.04 15.13
N GLY A 252 -22.95 6.27 14.74
CA GLY A 252 -22.98 7.45 15.59
C GLY A 252 -21.70 7.73 16.39
N LEU A 253 -20.57 7.06 16.09
CA LEU A 253 -19.31 7.41 16.74
C LEU A 253 -18.81 8.77 16.27
N SER A 254 -18.32 9.58 17.21
CA SER A 254 -17.63 10.85 16.88
C SER A 254 -16.26 10.59 16.23
N TRP A 255 -15.76 11.59 15.50
CA TRP A 255 -14.44 11.50 14.88
C TRP A 255 -13.31 11.26 15.90
N ASP A 256 -13.37 11.87 17.08
CA ASP A 256 -12.38 11.65 18.14
C ASP A 256 -12.30 10.17 18.57
N LYS A 257 -13.46 9.54 18.75
CA LYS A 257 -13.54 8.10 19.07
C LYS A 257 -12.98 7.24 17.94
N ILE A 258 -13.31 7.56 16.68
CA ILE A 258 -12.81 6.87 15.51
C ILE A 258 -11.30 7.03 15.39
N GLY A 259 -10.76 8.21 15.66
CA GLY A 259 -9.33 8.49 15.67
C GLY A 259 -8.56 7.61 16.65
N ILE A 260 -9.07 7.46 17.86
CA ILE A 260 -8.50 6.57 18.89
C ILE A 260 -8.54 5.12 18.40
N ILE A 261 -9.69 4.64 17.91
CA ILE A 261 -9.86 3.28 17.41
C ILE A 261 -8.86 3.00 16.29
N PHE A 262 -8.76 3.90 15.31
CA PHE A 262 -7.89 3.70 14.15
C PHE A 262 -6.41 3.81 14.49
N THR A 263 -6.04 4.64 15.45
CA THR A 263 -4.65 4.69 15.92
C THR A 263 -4.27 3.39 16.63
N LEU A 264 -5.13 2.91 17.52
CA LEU A 264 -4.89 1.65 18.22
C LEU A 264 -4.80 0.45 17.27
N MET A 265 -5.66 0.40 16.25
CA MET A 265 -5.62 -0.71 15.27
C MET A 265 -4.34 -0.76 14.44
N LEU A 266 -3.57 0.33 14.33
CA LEU A 266 -2.30 0.35 13.57
C LEU A 266 -1.09 -0.10 14.41
N VAL A 267 -1.21 -0.16 15.73
CA VAL A 267 -0.13 -0.58 16.63
C VAL A 267 0.45 -1.97 16.28
N PRO A 268 -0.33 -2.98 15.87
CA PRO A 268 0.21 -4.28 15.48
C PRO A 268 1.27 -4.21 14.37
N PHE A 269 1.15 -3.30 13.41
CA PHE A 269 2.15 -3.16 12.34
C PHE A 269 3.54 -2.79 12.86
N VAL A 270 3.59 -2.07 13.97
CA VAL A 270 4.87 -1.69 14.58
C VAL A 270 5.39 -2.79 15.50
N LEU A 271 4.49 -3.44 16.26
CA LEU A 271 4.90 -4.37 17.31
C LEU A 271 5.14 -5.80 16.82
N VAL A 272 4.39 -6.25 15.80
CA VAL A 272 4.32 -7.69 15.47
C VAL A 272 5.15 -8.04 14.24
N GLN A 273 5.31 -7.13 13.27
CA GLN A 273 5.99 -7.44 12.01
C GLN A 273 7.44 -7.83 12.19
N TYR A 274 8.22 -7.05 12.96
CA TYR A 274 9.65 -7.35 13.17
C TYR A 274 9.90 -8.67 13.91
N PRO A 275 9.25 -8.95 15.06
CA PRO A 275 9.43 -10.23 15.76
C PRO A 275 9.02 -11.43 14.92
N MET A 276 7.92 -11.31 14.14
CA MET A 276 7.46 -12.41 13.30
C MET A 276 8.36 -12.66 12.10
N GLY A 277 8.87 -11.62 11.44
CA GLY A 277 9.85 -11.76 10.36
C GLY A 277 11.09 -12.53 10.84
N PHE A 278 11.63 -12.14 12.00
CA PHE A 278 12.77 -12.84 12.62
C PHE A 278 12.45 -14.31 12.98
N LEU A 279 11.24 -14.58 13.47
CA LEU A 279 10.82 -15.94 13.86
C LEU A 279 10.65 -16.84 12.63
N ALA A 280 10.06 -16.32 11.55
CA ALA A 280 9.87 -17.01 10.29
C ALA A 280 11.21 -17.36 9.62
N ASP A 281 12.18 -16.44 9.68
CA ASP A 281 13.50 -16.67 9.08
C ASP A 281 14.31 -17.74 9.83
N LYS A 282 14.22 -17.78 11.16
CA LYS A 282 15.12 -18.62 11.97
C LYS A 282 14.53 -19.95 12.46
N LYS A 283 13.19 -20.05 12.63
CA LYS A 283 12.63 -21.19 13.38
C LYS A 283 11.44 -21.91 12.73
N MET A 284 10.51 -21.19 12.08
CA MET A 284 9.19 -21.77 11.78
C MET A 284 8.89 -21.93 10.30
N GLY A 285 9.59 -21.19 9.40
CA GLY A 285 9.12 -21.03 8.03
C GLY A 285 7.87 -20.11 7.95
N GLU A 286 7.42 -19.83 6.74
CA GLU A 286 6.32 -18.88 6.54
C GLU A 286 4.95 -19.54 6.46
N LYS A 287 4.86 -20.80 6.05
CA LYS A 287 3.59 -21.45 5.68
C LYS A 287 2.61 -21.57 6.84
N GLU A 288 3.01 -22.19 7.95
CA GLU A 288 2.15 -22.41 9.12
C GLU A 288 1.75 -21.10 9.75
N ALA A 289 2.69 -20.18 9.86
CA ALA A 289 2.43 -18.84 10.37
C ALA A 289 1.43 -18.06 9.51
N LEU A 290 1.51 -18.17 8.16
CA LEU A 290 0.53 -17.59 7.23
C LEU A 290 -0.88 -18.15 7.45
N ILE A 291 -1.01 -19.49 7.60
CA ILE A 291 -2.31 -20.13 7.84
C ILE A 291 -2.96 -19.58 9.11
N VAL A 292 -2.21 -19.54 10.21
CA VAL A 292 -2.72 -18.99 11.48
C VAL A 292 -3.08 -17.51 11.34
N SER A 293 -2.25 -16.73 10.67
CA SER A 293 -2.48 -15.29 10.47
C SER A 293 -3.72 -15.01 9.65
N ILE A 294 -3.95 -15.76 8.57
CA ILE A 294 -5.16 -15.69 7.75
C ILE A 294 -6.39 -16.07 8.58
N ALA A 295 -6.30 -17.11 9.41
CA ALA A 295 -7.41 -17.52 10.26
C ALA A 295 -7.78 -16.43 11.28
N ILE A 296 -6.78 -15.77 11.91
CA ILE A 296 -6.99 -14.63 12.81
C ILE A 296 -7.66 -13.47 12.04
N MET A 297 -7.13 -13.10 10.86
CA MET A 297 -7.66 -12.02 10.04
C MET A 297 -9.11 -12.29 9.61
N GLY A 298 -9.42 -13.51 9.17
CA GLY A 298 -10.75 -13.90 8.74
C GLY A 298 -11.75 -13.94 9.90
N ALA A 299 -11.41 -14.57 11.02
CA ALA A 299 -12.27 -14.66 12.19
C ALA A 299 -12.58 -13.29 12.80
N SER A 300 -11.57 -12.42 12.93
CA SER A 300 -11.76 -11.06 13.43
C SER A 300 -12.55 -10.17 12.45
N SER A 301 -12.38 -10.36 11.14
CA SER A 301 -13.21 -9.68 10.13
C SER A 301 -14.69 -10.12 10.20
N ALA A 302 -14.94 -11.41 10.42
CA ALA A 302 -16.29 -11.91 10.65
C ALA A 302 -16.89 -11.33 11.93
N ALA A 303 -16.11 -11.20 13.00
CA ALA A 303 -16.57 -10.63 14.26
C ALA A 303 -17.08 -9.20 14.11
N VAL A 304 -16.54 -8.39 13.20
CA VAL A 304 -17.02 -7.03 12.90
C VAL A 304 -18.51 -7.01 12.55
N TYR A 305 -19.00 -8.03 11.81
CA TYR A 305 -20.40 -8.12 11.42
C TYR A 305 -21.35 -8.23 12.63
N PHE A 306 -20.94 -8.87 13.71
CA PHE A 306 -21.78 -9.13 14.88
C PHE A 306 -21.78 -7.97 15.89
N ILE A 307 -20.93 -6.96 15.71
CA ILE A 307 -20.85 -5.80 16.61
C ILE A 307 -21.80 -4.72 16.12
N SER A 308 -22.70 -4.27 17.01
CA SER A 308 -23.67 -3.21 16.72
C SER A 308 -23.63 -2.03 17.71
N GLY A 309 -22.83 -2.12 18.77
CA GLY A 309 -22.73 -1.08 19.79
C GLY A 309 -21.72 0.02 19.42
N THR A 310 -21.71 1.10 20.23
CA THR A 310 -20.80 2.27 20.06
C THR A 310 -19.62 2.25 21.03
N SER A 311 -19.31 1.11 21.65
CA SER A 311 -18.19 0.99 22.60
C SER A 311 -16.84 1.12 21.88
N VAL A 312 -16.09 2.15 22.22
CA VAL A 312 -14.74 2.41 21.68
C VAL A 312 -13.81 1.23 21.97
N PHE A 313 -13.89 0.65 23.16
CA PHE A 313 -13.04 -0.48 23.54
C PHE A 313 -13.30 -1.72 22.68
N VAL A 314 -14.58 -2.07 22.45
CA VAL A 314 -14.94 -3.23 21.63
C VAL A 314 -14.47 -3.04 20.17
N TRP A 315 -14.71 -1.85 19.61
CA TRP A 315 -14.25 -1.54 18.24
C TRP A 315 -12.73 -1.52 18.13
N ALA A 316 -12.04 -0.90 19.10
CA ALA A 316 -10.58 -0.92 19.12
C ALA A 316 -10.04 -2.35 19.20
N ALA A 317 -10.59 -3.20 20.07
CA ALA A 317 -10.14 -4.57 20.25
C ALA A 317 -10.35 -5.44 18.99
N VAL A 318 -11.54 -5.37 18.37
CA VAL A 318 -11.80 -6.18 17.16
C VAL A 318 -11.00 -5.70 15.96
N LEU A 319 -10.90 -4.38 15.74
CA LEU A 319 -10.09 -3.85 14.64
C LEU A 319 -8.60 -4.08 14.87
N PHE A 320 -8.12 -4.00 16.10
CA PHE A 320 -6.76 -4.41 16.46
C PHE A 320 -6.49 -5.88 16.13
N ALA A 321 -7.42 -6.78 16.46
CA ALA A 321 -7.30 -8.19 16.10
C ALA A 321 -7.24 -8.42 14.58
N THR A 322 -8.06 -7.70 13.79
CA THR A 322 -7.97 -7.76 12.32
C THR A 322 -6.59 -7.35 11.82
N ARG A 323 -5.97 -6.35 12.45
CA ARG A 323 -4.66 -5.83 12.07
C ARG A 323 -3.51 -6.69 12.55
N ILE A 324 -3.65 -7.45 13.63
CA ILE A 324 -2.68 -8.51 13.98
C ILE A 324 -2.59 -9.51 12.82
N GLY A 325 -3.73 -10.06 12.39
CA GLY A 325 -3.75 -11.00 11.27
C GLY A 325 -3.15 -10.39 9.99
N ALA A 326 -3.58 -9.19 9.63
CA ALA A 326 -3.11 -8.51 8.42
C ALA A 326 -1.60 -8.21 8.46
N ALA A 327 -1.08 -7.68 9.58
CA ALA A 327 0.34 -7.35 9.74
C ALA A 327 1.24 -8.60 9.65
N LEU A 328 0.77 -9.72 10.21
CA LEU A 328 1.45 -11.01 10.10
C LEU A 328 1.43 -11.54 8.68
N VAL A 329 0.27 -11.53 7.99
CA VAL A 329 0.17 -11.95 6.59
C VAL A 329 1.10 -11.10 5.72
N GLU A 330 1.15 -9.78 5.94
CA GLU A 330 1.96 -8.86 5.15
C GLU A 330 3.45 -9.19 5.21
N VAL A 331 4.02 -9.34 6.40
CA VAL A 331 5.45 -9.64 6.55
C VAL A 331 5.78 -11.04 6.04
N LEU A 332 4.92 -12.02 6.31
CA LEU A 332 5.16 -13.42 5.93
C LEU A 332 5.02 -13.65 4.42
N ARG A 333 4.02 -13.02 3.77
CA ARG A 333 3.88 -13.11 2.30
C ARG A 333 5.07 -12.52 1.57
N ASP A 334 5.55 -11.37 2.05
CA ASP A 334 6.70 -10.69 1.45
C ASP A 334 7.98 -11.51 1.67
N SER A 335 8.24 -11.99 2.90
CA SER A 335 9.35 -12.91 3.17
C SER A 335 9.31 -14.13 2.26
N TYR A 336 8.14 -14.80 2.15
CA TYR A 336 7.97 -15.97 1.30
C TYR A 336 8.24 -15.66 -0.18
N PHE A 337 7.71 -14.54 -0.68
CA PHE A 337 7.88 -14.14 -2.08
C PHE A 337 9.35 -13.87 -2.40
N TYR A 338 10.03 -13.04 -1.60
CA TYR A 338 11.42 -12.66 -1.86
C TYR A 338 12.41 -13.82 -1.72
N LYS A 339 12.11 -14.84 -0.90
CA LYS A 339 12.90 -16.08 -0.83
C LYS A 339 12.73 -16.99 -2.08
N ARG A 340 11.74 -16.75 -2.92
CA ARG A 340 11.41 -17.56 -4.11
C ARG A 340 11.78 -16.91 -5.43
N ILE A 341 12.35 -15.73 -5.40
CA ILE A 341 12.79 -15.01 -6.59
C ILE A 341 14.28 -14.72 -6.52
N ASP A 342 14.92 -14.68 -7.68
CA ASP A 342 16.32 -14.33 -7.84
C ASP A 342 16.48 -12.88 -8.32
N ALA A 343 17.71 -12.33 -8.24
CA ALA A 343 18.04 -10.99 -8.70
C ALA A 343 17.68 -10.71 -10.18
N ASN A 344 17.51 -11.77 -10.99
CA ASN A 344 17.10 -11.68 -12.40
C ASN A 344 15.57 -11.66 -12.60
N ASP A 345 14.78 -11.86 -11.54
CA ASP A 345 13.32 -11.94 -11.57
C ASP A 345 12.62 -10.59 -11.27
N VAL A 346 13.23 -9.47 -11.67
CA VAL A 346 12.69 -8.11 -11.46
C VAL A 346 11.25 -8.00 -11.98
N ASP A 347 10.94 -8.70 -13.07
CA ASP A 347 9.60 -8.74 -13.66
C ASP A 347 8.55 -9.28 -12.68
N LEU A 348 8.91 -10.28 -11.87
CA LEU A 348 8.01 -10.88 -10.90
C LEU A 348 7.70 -9.91 -9.74
N ILE A 349 8.64 -9.02 -9.39
CA ILE A 349 8.41 -7.96 -8.39
C ILE A 349 7.35 -6.99 -8.90
N HIS A 350 7.46 -6.55 -10.17
CA HIS A 350 6.45 -5.68 -10.77
C HIS A 350 5.08 -6.35 -10.83
N PHE A 351 5.05 -7.63 -11.21
CA PHE A 351 3.80 -8.41 -11.18
C PHE A 351 3.21 -8.48 -9.78
N TYR A 352 4.03 -8.81 -8.78
CA TYR A 352 3.57 -8.92 -7.39
C TYR A 352 2.95 -7.62 -6.87
N ARG A 353 3.50 -6.47 -7.24
CA ARG A 353 2.97 -5.15 -6.89
C ARG A 353 1.61 -4.82 -7.51
N THR A 354 1.22 -5.50 -8.60
CA THR A 354 -0.11 -5.34 -9.18
C THR A 354 -1.22 -5.89 -8.28
N ALA A 355 -0.88 -6.68 -7.26
CA ALA A 355 -1.85 -7.20 -6.28
C ALA A 355 -2.62 -6.07 -5.57
N MET A 356 -1.96 -4.95 -5.26
CA MET A 356 -2.60 -3.81 -4.60
C MET A 356 -3.73 -3.20 -5.47
N PRO A 357 -3.47 -2.65 -6.66
CA PRO A 357 -4.55 -2.08 -7.45
C PRO A 357 -5.59 -3.12 -7.86
N ALA A 358 -5.19 -4.38 -8.11
CA ALA A 358 -6.14 -5.45 -8.42
C ALA A 358 -7.07 -5.76 -7.23
N GLY A 359 -6.54 -5.80 -6.00
CA GLY A 359 -7.32 -5.98 -4.78
C GLY A 359 -8.33 -4.86 -4.56
N TYR A 360 -7.91 -3.60 -4.73
CA TYR A 360 -8.80 -2.44 -4.62
C TYR A 360 -9.88 -2.42 -5.72
N ILE A 361 -9.56 -2.78 -6.96
CA ILE A 361 -10.52 -2.91 -8.05
C ILE A 361 -11.58 -3.96 -7.71
N ALA A 362 -11.15 -5.15 -7.31
CA ALA A 362 -12.05 -6.25 -6.99
C ALA A 362 -12.94 -5.92 -5.77
N ALA A 363 -12.36 -5.34 -4.72
CA ALA A 363 -13.09 -4.89 -3.53
C ALA A 363 -14.12 -3.83 -3.88
N SER A 364 -13.77 -2.87 -4.72
CA SER A 364 -14.67 -1.81 -5.15
C SER A 364 -15.85 -2.35 -5.96
N LEU A 365 -15.59 -3.20 -6.97
CA LEU A 365 -16.65 -3.81 -7.77
C LEU A 365 -17.60 -4.66 -6.93
N LEU A 366 -17.03 -5.47 -6.04
CA LEU A 366 -17.83 -6.32 -5.16
C LEU A 366 -18.66 -5.48 -4.18
N SER A 367 -18.09 -4.42 -3.63
CA SER A 367 -18.80 -3.52 -2.73
C SER A 367 -19.92 -2.79 -3.44
N ILE A 368 -19.70 -2.31 -4.67
CA ILE A 368 -20.74 -1.68 -5.50
C ILE A 368 -21.92 -2.65 -5.68
N ALA A 369 -21.64 -3.87 -6.13
CA ALA A 369 -22.68 -4.87 -6.37
C ALA A 369 -23.43 -5.25 -5.08
N MET A 370 -22.69 -5.41 -3.98
CA MET A 370 -23.28 -5.87 -2.72
C MET A 370 -24.15 -4.79 -2.05
N LEU A 371 -23.74 -3.53 -2.07
CA LEU A 371 -24.47 -2.43 -1.42
C LEU A 371 -25.80 -2.11 -2.10
N PHE A 372 -26.07 -2.62 -3.30
CA PHE A 372 -27.40 -2.56 -3.91
C PHE A 372 -28.43 -3.48 -3.21
N PHE A 373 -27.98 -4.59 -2.63
CA PHE A 373 -28.87 -5.65 -2.12
C PHE A 373 -28.77 -5.82 -0.61
N PHE A 374 -27.65 -5.44 0.00
CA PHE A 374 -27.34 -5.73 1.40
C PHE A 374 -26.85 -4.48 2.14
N PRO A 375 -27.08 -4.41 3.47
CA PRO A 375 -26.56 -3.32 4.28
C PRO A 375 -25.03 -3.36 4.38
N LEU A 376 -24.42 -2.19 4.65
CA LEU A 376 -22.97 -2.00 4.71
C LEU A 376 -22.25 -3.03 5.61
N LYS A 377 -22.84 -3.39 6.76
CA LYS A 377 -22.26 -4.38 7.67
C LYS A 377 -22.03 -5.77 7.04
N GLY A 378 -22.85 -6.14 6.05
CA GLY A 378 -22.71 -7.41 5.34
C GLY A 378 -21.41 -7.53 4.55
N LEU A 379 -20.79 -6.38 4.16
CA LEU A 379 -19.49 -6.34 3.51
C LEU A 379 -18.38 -6.98 4.37
N PHE A 380 -18.43 -6.84 5.70
CA PHE A 380 -17.43 -7.41 6.58
C PHE A 380 -17.54 -8.95 6.69
N LEU A 381 -18.75 -9.49 6.59
CA LEU A 381 -18.95 -10.95 6.54
C LEU A 381 -18.45 -11.51 5.19
N LEU A 382 -18.79 -10.83 4.10
CA LEU A 382 -18.32 -11.20 2.77
C LEU A 382 -16.77 -11.11 2.69
N LEU A 383 -16.18 -10.05 3.26
CA LEU A 383 -14.74 -9.92 3.41
C LEU A 383 -14.12 -11.13 4.11
N ALA A 384 -14.72 -11.58 5.22
CA ALA A 384 -14.23 -12.74 5.95
C ALA A 384 -14.23 -14.02 5.08
N ILE A 385 -15.28 -14.23 4.26
CA ILE A 385 -15.34 -15.36 3.31
C ILE A 385 -14.18 -15.31 2.32
N PHE A 386 -13.91 -14.13 1.73
CA PHE A 386 -12.78 -13.96 0.82
C PHE A 386 -11.44 -14.16 1.53
N VAL A 387 -11.28 -13.65 2.75
CA VAL A 387 -10.07 -13.87 3.55
C VAL A 387 -9.85 -15.37 3.80
N PHE A 388 -10.87 -16.11 4.21
CA PHE A 388 -10.77 -17.55 4.40
C PHE A 388 -10.48 -18.31 3.11
N SER A 389 -10.90 -17.82 1.94
CA SER A 389 -10.53 -18.45 0.65
C SER A 389 -9.03 -18.51 0.43
N SER A 390 -8.25 -17.59 1.01
CA SER A 390 -6.79 -17.58 0.92
C SER A 390 -6.11 -18.68 1.74
N LEU A 391 -6.82 -19.37 2.63
CA LEU A 391 -6.34 -20.60 3.28
C LEU A 391 -6.07 -21.70 2.25
N ILE A 392 -6.88 -21.79 1.21
CA ILE A 392 -6.72 -22.83 0.18
C ILE A 392 -5.31 -22.77 -0.42
N PRO A 393 -4.86 -21.67 -1.08
CA PRO A 393 -3.50 -21.60 -1.57
C PRO A 393 -2.44 -21.67 -0.47
N ALA A 394 -2.71 -21.15 0.75
CA ALA A 394 -1.77 -21.22 1.86
C ALA A 394 -1.43 -22.66 2.27
N PHE A 395 -2.42 -23.55 2.34
CA PHE A 395 -2.19 -24.99 2.62
C PHE A 395 -1.33 -25.68 1.56
N PHE A 396 -1.40 -25.24 0.31
CA PHE A 396 -0.62 -25.80 -0.79
C PHE A 396 0.73 -25.12 -1.02
N LEU A 397 1.10 -24.11 -0.25
CA LEU A 397 2.46 -23.53 -0.32
C LEU A 397 3.49 -24.60 0.06
N VAL A 398 4.60 -24.62 -0.67
CA VAL A 398 5.76 -25.42 -0.28
C VAL A 398 6.58 -24.60 0.68
N ASP A 399 6.86 -25.15 1.85
CA ASP A 399 7.59 -24.45 2.89
C ASP A 399 9.00 -24.05 2.45
N ASN A 400 9.48 -22.92 2.91
CA ASN A 400 10.86 -22.51 2.72
C ASN A 400 11.69 -23.17 3.82
N LYS A 401 12.87 -23.70 3.45
CA LYS A 401 13.82 -24.19 4.43
C LYS A 401 14.28 -23.01 5.28
N CYS A 402 14.15 -23.12 6.60
CA CYS A 402 14.76 -22.15 7.49
C CYS A 402 16.27 -22.05 7.21
N GLU A 403 16.81 -20.84 7.19
CA GLU A 403 18.27 -20.68 7.24
C GLU A 403 18.78 -21.31 8.53
N LYS A 404 19.62 -22.34 8.39
CA LYS A 404 20.28 -23.01 9.52
C LYS A 404 21.46 -22.19 10.01
#